data_ce346fd0f0226ea694efe28bb26baf34
#
_entry.id   ce346fd0f0226ea694efe28bb26baf34
#
_cell.length_a   1.000
_cell.length_b   1.000
_cell.length_c   1.000
_cell.angle_alpha   90.00
_cell.angle_beta   90.00
_cell.angle_gamma   90.00
#
_symmetry.space_group_name_H-M   'P 1'
#
loop_
_entity.id
_entity.type
_entity.pdbx_description
1 polymer ?
#
loop_
_entity_poly.entity_id
_entity_poly.type
_entity_poly.pdbx_seq_one_letter_code
_entity_poly.pdbx_strand_id
1 'polypeptide(L)'
;SGNATPDYNNLSTLQFAEGALLAADSLKYLGINVNLHIAETPADSFALWRLWRQNNFVKCEAVIASVPSSYIPAVARLSFNNKQSLILTQASNTNFKTSNEHVYMLSPSTHTQCMVAAKEIAARFPDSKFILLARDVKPDKDIAQIFKENLPAKQLKHFITSNFYPDSVCKILKSENAVLIIASSAEAYVNTILNQVNECIEKPAFAFGLPTWENFESIDFNILKNLRIAFFTSTYLDYHAASTKSFRNSFINHYKTEPLLAAFQGYEAVMEYVKSNAAHGTFKSNYLPTLKIKFVKDAANGIKENQGINLIEIKDYTLVPME
;
A
#
# COMPACT_ATOMS: atom_id res chain seq x y z
N SER A 1 -4.29 -30.66 -25.75
CA SER A 1 -4.73 -29.34 -25.24
C SER A 1 -4.83 -29.43 -23.73
N GLY A 2 -3.69 -29.13 -23.06
CA GLY A 2 -3.64 -29.03 -21.62
C GLY A 2 -4.27 -27.71 -21.20
N ASN A 3 -5.28 -27.75 -20.32
CA ASN A 3 -5.76 -26.60 -19.57
C ASN A 3 -4.65 -26.18 -18.60
N ALA A 4 -3.74 -25.32 -19.05
CA ALA A 4 -2.85 -24.63 -18.14
C ALA A 4 -3.72 -23.69 -17.30
N THR A 5 -3.81 -23.91 -15.98
CA THR A 5 -4.35 -22.92 -15.06
C THR A 5 -3.53 -21.65 -15.21
N PRO A 6 -4.17 -20.48 -15.44
CA PRO A 6 -3.42 -19.22 -15.55
C PRO A 6 -2.59 -19.02 -14.28
N ASP A 7 -1.32 -18.70 -14.46
CA ASP A 7 -0.48 -18.28 -13.34
C ASP A 7 -1.14 -17.03 -12.72
N TYR A 8 -1.28 -17.00 -11.39
CA TYR A 8 -1.90 -15.89 -10.65
C TYR A 8 -1.26 -14.54 -10.98
N ASN A 9 0.05 -14.51 -11.19
CA ASN A 9 0.77 -13.30 -11.57
C ASN A 9 0.35 -12.78 -12.95
N ASN A 10 0.15 -13.69 -13.92
CA ASN A 10 -0.33 -13.34 -15.24
C ASN A 10 -1.78 -12.85 -15.20
N LEU A 11 -2.62 -13.46 -14.36
CA LEU A 11 -4.00 -13.03 -14.18
C LEU A 11 -4.08 -11.64 -13.53
N SER A 12 -3.26 -11.37 -12.50
CA SER A 12 -3.20 -10.06 -11.87
C SER A 12 -2.77 -8.96 -12.85
N THR A 13 -1.78 -9.24 -13.69
CA THR A 13 -1.31 -8.28 -14.70
C THR A 13 -2.39 -8.02 -15.76
N LEU A 14 -3.06 -9.07 -16.21
CA LEU A 14 -4.19 -8.94 -17.14
C LEU A 14 -5.31 -8.11 -16.53
N GLN A 15 -5.74 -8.43 -15.33
CA GLN A 15 -6.82 -7.69 -14.67
C GLN A 15 -6.46 -6.25 -14.33
N PHE A 16 -5.19 -5.93 -14.10
CA PHE A 16 -4.75 -4.54 -14.01
C PHE A 16 -5.04 -3.79 -15.32
N ALA A 17 -4.71 -4.37 -16.46
CA ALA A 17 -5.00 -3.79 -17.77
C ALA A 17 -6.51 -3.67 -18.03
N GLU A 18 -7.30 -4.68 -17.67
CA GLU A 18 -8.77 -4.67 -17.77
C GLU A 18 -9.39 -3.57 -16.90
N GLY A 19 -8.89 -3.38 -15.70
CA GLY A 19 -9.29 -2.27 -14.82
C GLY A 19 -8.98 -0.90 -15.43
N ALA A 20 -7.80 -0.73 -16.04
CA ALA A 20 -7.44 0.49 -16.73
C ALA A 20 -8.32 0.77 -17.95
N LEU A 21 -8.69 -0.26 -18.71
CA LEU A 21 -9.65 -0.14 -19.83
C LEU A 21 -11.04 0.30 -19.33
N LEU A 22 -11.52 -0.30 -18.24
CA LEU A 22 -12.80 0.09 -17.64
C LEU A 22 -12.79 1.54 -17.14
N ALA A 23 -11.64 2.04 -16.66
CA ALA A 23 -11.48 3.44 -16.31
C ALA A 23 -11.59 4.36 -17.54
N ALA A 24 -10.96 3.99 -18.65
CA ALA A 24 -11.06 4.76 -19.90
C ALA A 24 -12.52 4.83 -20.41
N ASP A 25 -13.25 3.72 -20.34
CA ASP A 25 -14.68 3.69 -20.67
C ASP A 25 -15.50 4.58 -19.72
N SER A 26 -15.23 4.53 -18.43
CA SER A 26 -15.89 5.39 -17.44
C SER A 26 -15.62 6.88 -17.70
N LEU A 27 -14.38 7.24 -18.04
CA LEU A 27 -13.99 8.62 -18.37
C LEU A 27 -14.68 9.10 -19.65
N LYS A 28 -14.89 8.23 -20.63
CA LYS A 28 -15.62 8.55 -21.86
C LYS A 28 -17.06 8.98 -21.57
N TYR A 29 -17.75 8.34 -20.63
CA TYR A 29 -19.09 8.77 -20.20
C TYR A 29 -19.09 10.15 -19.52
N LEU A 30 -17.94 10.58 -19.00
CA LEU A 30 -17.73 11.90 -18.40
C LEU A 30 -17.25 12.94 -19.42
N GLY A 31 -17.19 12.57 -20.73
CA GLY A 31 -16.73 13.45 -21.80
C GLY A 31 -15.20 13.53 -21.92
N ILE A 32 -14.45 12.70 -21.22
CA ILE A 32 -12.98 12.67 -21.27
C ILE A 32 -12.54 11.46 -22.10
N ASN A 33 -11.91 11.71 -23.24
CA ASN A 33 -11.40 10.65 -24.09
C ASN A 33 -9.96 10.30 -23.71
N VAL A 34 -9.75 9.05 -23.31
CA VAL A 34 -8.44 8.47 -23.00
C VAL A 34 -8.15 7.35 -23.97
N ASN A 35 -7.01 7.42 -24.67
CA ASN A 35 -6.52 6.36 -25.55
C ASN A 35 -5.46 5.54 -24.81
N LEU A 36 -5.76 4.29 -24.48
CA LEU A 36 -4.83 3.37 -23.84
C LEU A 36 -4.10 2.52 -24.89
N HIS A 37 -2.78 2.50 -24.81
CA HIS A 37 -1.91 1.59 -25.56
C HIS A 37 -1.32 0.59 -24.56
N ILE A 38 -1.74 -0.67 -24.67
CA ILE A 38 -1.30 -1.73 -23.76
C ILE A 38 -0.25 -2.60 -24.46
N ALA A 39 0.84 -2.88 -23.79
CA ALA A 39 1.87 -3.79 -24.26
C ALA A 39 2.45 -4.60 -23.10
N GLU A 40 2.85 -5.82 -23.41
CA GLU A 40 3.57 -6.68 -22.49
C GLU A 40 4.98 -6.16 -22.23
N THR A 41 5.43 -6.25 -20.97
CA THR A 41 6.80 -5.87 -20.59
C THR A 41 7.79 -6.87 -21.20
N PRO A 42 8.75 -6.41 -22.03
CA PRO A 42 9.68 -7.30 -22.68
C PRO A 42 10.75 -7.85 -21.71
N ALA A 43 11.38 -8.96 -22.09
CA ALA A 43 12.32 -9.68 -21.26
C ALA A 43 13.67 -8.95 -21.03
N ASP A 44 14.02 -7.96 -21.85
CA ASP A 44 15.28 -7.23 -21.74
C ASP A 44 15.13 -5.72 -21.98
N SER A 45 16.09 -4.94 -21.51
CA SER A 45 16.08 -3.48 -21.57
C SER A 45 16.22 -2.92 -23.00
N PHE A 46 16.84 -3.66 -23.93
CA PHE A 46 16.94 -3.24 -25.31
C PHE A 46 15.60 -3.41 -26.03
N ALA A 47 14.92 -4.52 -25.78
CA ALA A 47 13.57 -4.74 -26.27
C ALA A 47 12.58 -3.72 -25.69
N LEU A 48 12.75 -3.31 -24.43
CA LEU A 48 11.97 -2.22 -23.81
C LEU A 48 12.16 -0.90 -24.57
N TRP A 49 13.40 -0.53 -24.88
CA TRP A 49 13.70 0.67 -25.65
C TRP A 49 13.09 0.64 -27.06
N ARG A 50 13.13 -0.54 -27.72
CA ARG A 50 12.52 -0.75 -29.03
C ARG A 50 11.00 -0.64 -28.97
N LEU A 51 10.37 -1.27 -27.96
CA LEU A 51 8.93 -1.17 -27.68
C LEU A 51 8.49 0.30 -27.57
N TRP A 52 9.24 1.10 -26.80
CA TRP A 52 8.94 2.52 -26.59
C TRP A 52 8.89 3.30 -27.88
N ARG A 53 9.81 3.01 -28.79
CA ARG A 53 9.89 3.70 -30.09
C ARG A 53 8.87 3.21 -31.14
N GLN A 54 8.55 1.94 -31.13
CA GLN A 54 7.75 1.31 -32.20
C GLN A 54 6.24 1.46 -32.01
N ASN A 55 5.74 1.55 -30.80
CA ASN A 55 4.31 1.44 -30.49
C ASN A 55 3.65 2.78 -30.08
N ASN A 56 4.10 3.87 -30.64
CA ASN A 56 3.59 5.21 -30.29
C ASN A 56 3.72 5.60 -28.79
N PHE A 57 4.39 4.81 -27.96
CA PHE A 57 4.59 5.14 -26.56
C PHE A 57 5.27 6.49 -26.37
N VAL A 58 6.13 6.91 -27.30
CA VAL A 58 6.75 8.23 -27.31
C VAL A 58 5.74 9.39 -27.43
N LYS A 59 4.52 9.12 -27.88
CA LYS A 59 3.45 10.12 -28.04
C LYS A 59 2.46 10.15 -26.89
N CYS A 60 2.56 9.18 -25.96
CA CYS A 60 1.67 9.14 -24.80
C CYS A 60 2.05 10.24 -23.81
N GLU A 61 1.07 10.83 -23.15
CA GLU A 61 1.28 11.82 -22.09
C GLU A 61 1.78 11.16 -20.79
N ALA A 62 1.37 9.92 -20.56
CA ALA A 62 1.74 9.14 -19.39
C ALA A 62 2.02 7.68 -19.74
N VAL A 63 2.82 7.05 -18.90
CA VAL A 63 3.10 5.63 -18.94
C VAL A 63 2.81 5.03 -17.58
N ILE A 64 1.97 4.01 -17.53
CA ILE A 64 1.76 3.18 -16.34
C ILE A 64 2.62 1.94 -16.52
N ALA A 65 3.60 1.74 -15.64
CA ALA A 65 4.61 0.69 -15.79
C ALA A 65 4.54 -0.32 -14.63
N SER A 66 4.22 -1.57 -14.99
CA SER A 66 4.41 -2.75 -14.14
C SER A 66 5.64 -3.50 -14.65
N VAL A 67 6.81 -3.16 -14.11
CA VAL A 67 8.10 -3.67 -14.60
C VAL A 67 8.97 -4.17 -13.44
N PRO A 68 9.87 -5.13 -13.67
CA PRO A 68 10.87 -5.51 -12.68
C PRO A 68 11.66 -4.31 -12.16
N SER A 69 12.03 -4.31 -10.87
CA SER A 69 12.73 -3.18 -10.23
C SER A 69 14.02 -2.78 -10.96
N SER A 70 14.70 -3.73 -11.60
CA SER A 70 15.90 -3.48 -12.42
C SER A 70 15.63 -2.61 -13.65
N TYR A 71 14.38 -2.54 -14.13
CA TYR A 71 13.99 -1.75 -15.30
C TYR A 71 13.53 -0.33 -14.95
N ILE A 72 13.20 -0.08 -13.70
CA ILE A 72 12.69 1.22 -13.25
C ILE A 72 13.60 2.40 -13.67
N PRO A 73 14.94 2.34 -13.52
CA PRO A 73 15.79 3.43 -13.97
C PRO A 73 15.73 3.67 -15.49
N ALA A 74 15.60 2.60 -16.27
CA ALA A 74 15.47 2.70 -17.73
C ALA A 74 14.14 3.33 -18.16
N VAL A 75 13.03 2.88 -17.56
CA VAL A 75 11.69 3.44 -17.81
C VAL A 75 11.63 4.89 -17.38
N ALA A 76 12.17 5.23 -16.20
CA ALA A 76 12.20 6.59 -15.70
C ALA A 76 12.99 7.54 -16.62
N ARG A 77 14.12 7.09 -17.17
CA ARG A 77 14.89 7.86 -18.16
C ARG A 77 14.16 8.01 -19.48
N LEU A 78 13.47 6.96 -19.96
CA LEU A 78 12.69 7.01 -21.19
C LEU A 78 11.53 7.99 -21.06
N SER A 79 10.77 7.93 -19.97
CA SER A 79 9.66 8.86 -19.72
C SER A 79 10.14 10.30 -19.56
N PHE A 80 11.25 10.53 -18.87
CA PHE A 80 11.84 11.85 -18.74
C PHE A 80 12.24 12.45 -20.10
N ASN A 81 12.94 11.69 -20.94
CA ASN A 81 13.38 12.14 -22.27
C ASN A 81 12.21 12.48 -23.20
N ASN A 82 11.04 11.84 -23.01
CA ASN A 82 9.85 12.07 -23.79
C ASN A 82 8.85 13.01 -23.09
N LYS A 83 9.22 13.60 -21.94
CA LYS A 83 8.37 14.53 -21.15
C LYS A 83 7.04 13.90 -20.73
N GLN A 84 7.07 12.62 -20.37
CA GLN A 84 5.91 11.84 -19.98
C GLN A 84 5.81 11.72 -18.47
N SER A 85 4.59 11.68 -17.95
CA SER A 85 4.34 11.22 -16.59
C SER A 85 4.59 9.71 -16.50
N LEU A 86 5.20 9.27 -15.40
CA LEU A 86 5.45 7.86 -15.14
C LEU A 86 4.73 7.44 -13.86
N ILE A 87 3.85 6.45 -13.96
CA ILE A 87 3.17 5.83 -12.82
C ILE A 87 3.75 4.42 -12.66
N LEU A 88 4.49 4.20 -11.57
CA LEU A 88 5.01 2.90 -11.17
C LEU A 88 3.97 2.17 -10.33
N THR A 89 3.59 0.96 -10.72
CA THR A 89 2.55 0.20 -10.02
C THR A 89 3.08 -0.54 -8.80
N GLN A 90 4.38 -0.88 -8.79
CA GLN A 90 5.03 -1.60 -7.72
C GLN A 90 5.85 -0.67 -6.84
N ALA A 91 5.92 -1.00 -5.54
CA ALA A 91 6.84 -0.35 -4.63
C ALA A 91 8.28 -0.59 -5.09
N SER A 92 9.04 0.46 -5.21
CA SER A 92 10.48 0.36 -5.47
C SER A 92 11.25 0.59 -4.18
N ASN A 93 11.99 -0.42 -3.75
CA ASN A 93 12.98 -0.26 -2.69
C ASN A 93 14.29 0.36 -3.22
N THR A 94 14.34 0.69 -4.51
CA THR A 94 15.50 1.32 -5.12
C THR A 94 15.45 2.82 -4.89
N ASN A 95 16.44 3.35 -4.20
CA ASN A 95 16.70 4.79 -4.07
C ASN A 95 17.15 5.37 -5.43
N PHE A 96 16.30 5.26 -6.47
CA PHE A 96 16.63 5.95 -7.70
C PHE A 96 16.23 7.42 -7.60
N LYS A 97 17.17 8.29 -7.92
CA LYS A 97 16.89 9.71 -8.07
C LYS A 97 16.45 9.96 -9.50
N THR A 98 15.39 10.72 -9.67
CA THR A 98 14.93 11.14 -10.98
C THR A 98 14.83 12.65 -11.02
N SER A 99 15.20 13.23 -12.16
CA SER A 99 14.90 14.63 -12.49
C SER A 99 13.50 14.80 -13.09
N ASN A 100 12.77 13.70 -13.32
CA ASN A 100 11.40 13.76 -13.78
C ASN A 100 10.47 14.07 -12.59
N GLU A 101 9.92 15.28 -12.56
CA GLU A 101 8.99 15.70 -11.50
C GLU A 101 7.60 15.06 -11.60
N HIS A 102 7.35 14.27 -12.64
CA HIS A 102 6.09 13.61 -12.93
C HIS A 102 6.19 12.09 -12.76
N VAL A 103 6.99 11.63 -11.77
CA VAL A 103 7.03 10.23 -11.38
C VAL A 103 6.12 10.01 -10.18
N TYR A 104 5.22 9.05 -10.32
CA TYR A 104 4.25 8.65 -9.31
C TYR A 104 4.49 7.19 -8.93
N MET A 105 4.48 6.87 -7.66
CA MET A 105 4.57 5.50 -7.15
C MET A 105 3.22 5.13 -6.52
N LEU A 106 2.49 4.22 -7.16
CA LEU A 106 1.14 3.82 -6.75
C LEU A 106 1.18 2.98 -5.47
N SER A 107 2.09 2.00 -5.41
CA SER A 107 2.32 1.22 -4.20
C SER A 107 3.42 1.89 -3.38
N PRO A 108 3.13 2.31 -2.14
CA PRO A 108 4.14 2.98 -1.31
C PRO A 108 5.25 2.02 -0.86
N SER A 109 6.44 2.54 -0.69
CA SER A 109 7.56 1.82 -0.08
C SER A 109 7.27 1.46 1.37
N THR A 110 7.94 0.44 1.90
CA THR A 110 7.84 0.09 3.32
C THR A 110 8.18 1.29 4.23
N HIS A 111 9.16 2.09 3.83
CA HIS A 111 9.52 3.31 4.56
C HIS A 111 8.33 4.27 4.66
N THR A 112 7.73 4.61 3.53
CA THR A 112 6.58 5.52 3.48
C THR A 112 5.38 4.97 4.24
N GLN A 113 5.07 3.69 4.09
CA GLN A 113 3.97 3.05 4.82
C GLN A 113 4.18 3.16 6.34
N CYS A 114 5.36 2.79 6.85
CA CYS A 114 5.66 2.86 8.28
C CYS A 114 5.69 4.30 8.82
N MET A 115 6.26 5.23 8.04
CA MET A 115 6.28 6.66 8.39
C MET A 115 4.86 7.22 8.51
N VAL A 116 3.98 6.95 7.55
CA VAL A 116 2.61 7.42 7.57
C VAL A 116 1.82 6.74 8.69
N ALA A 117 1.99 5.43 8.88
CA ALA A 117 1.36 4.69 9.97
C ALA A 117 1.74 5.25 11.34
N ALA A 118 3.02 5.53 11.57
CA ALA A 118 3.47 6.13 12.84
C ALA A 118 2.77 7.46 13.12
N LYS A 119 2.65 8.34 12.11
CA LYS A 119 1.98 9.64 12.24
C LYS A 119 0.47 9.49 12.47
N GLU A 120 -0.20 8.60 11.75
CA GLU A 120 -1.63 8.34 11.92
C GLU A 120 -1.94 7.73 13.30
N ILE A 121 -1.11 6.79 13.78
CA ILE A 121 -1.25 6.20 15.11
C ILE A 121 -1.03 7.27 16.18
N ALA A 122 0.01 8.11 16.06
CA ALA A 122 0.27 9.19 17.01
C ALA A 122 -0.85 10.22 17.06
N ALA A 123 -1.42 10.58 15.90
CA ALA A 123 -2.54 11.51 15.84
C ALA A 123 -3.83 10.95 16.46
N ARG A 124 -4.04 9.63 16.35
CA ARG A 124 -5.22 8.95 16.92
C ARG A 124 -5.12 8.73 18.43
N PHE A 125 -3.91 8.60 18.95
CA PHE A 125 -3.64 8.34 20.37
C PHE A 125 -2.72 9.42 20.99
N PRO A 126 -3.13 10.71 20.99
CA PRO A 126 -2.26 11.83 21.35
C PRO A 126 -1.78 11.78 22.81
N ASP A 127 -2.56 11.19 23.70
CA ASP A 127 -2.27 11.11 25.14
C ASP A 127 -1.69 9.76 25.59
N SER A 128 -1.36 8.88 24.63
CA SER A 128 -0.89 7.54 24.92
C SER A 128 0.63 7.46 24.94
N LYS A 129 1.16 6.53 25.71
CA LYS A 129 2.54 6.06 25.56
C LYS A 129 2.62 5.06 24.39
N PHE A 130 3.71 5.09 23.66
CA PHE A 130 3.99 4.15 22.58
C PHE A 130 5.08 3.18 23.02
N ILE A 131 4.79 1.89 22.93
CA ILE A 131 5.73 0.82 23.24
C ILE A 131 6.08 0.16 21.91
N LEU A 132 7.31 0.41 21.44
CA LEU A 132 7.82 -0.14 20.19
C LEU A 132 8.66 -1.38 20.45
N LEU A 133 8.26 -2.50 19.88
CA LEU A 133 8.97 -3.77 19.96
C LEU A 133 9.48 -4.20 18.60
N ALA A 134 10.71 -4.72 18.56
CA ALA A 134 11.31 -5.31 17.37
C ALA A 134 12.36 -6.34 17.75
N ARG A 135 12.60 -7.33 16.87
CA ARG A 135 13.74 -8.23 17.00
C ARG A 135 15.04 -7.48 16.69
N ASP A 136 16.14 -7.95 17.31
CA ASP A 136 17.48 -7.44 17.01
C ASP A 136 18.05 -8.06 15.71
N VAL A 137 17.27 -7.95 14.62
CA VAL A 137 17.67 -8.36 13.26
C VAL A 137 17.46 -7.20 12.30
N LYS A 138 18.26 -7.14 11.25
CA LYS A 138 18.30 -5.96 10.36
C LYS A 138 16.93 -5.52 9.83
N PRO A 139 16.09 -6.37 9.24
CA PRO A 139 14.79 -5.93 8.70
C PRO A 139 13.90 -5.27 9.76
N ASP A 140 13.78 -5.87 10.94
CA ASP A 140 12.94 -5.37 12.02
C ASP A 140 13.51 -4.08 12.62
N LYS A 141 14.85 -3.98 12.77
CA LYS A 141 15.51 -2.75 13.24
C LYS A 141 15.34 -1.57 12.29
N ASP A 142 15.44 -1.81 11.00
CA ASP A 142 15.24 -0.77 9.99
C ASP A 142 13.81 -0.23 10.06
N ILE A 143 12.81 -1.09 10.20
CA ILE A 143 11.42 -0.69 10.40
C ILE A 143 11.21 0.04 11.74
N ALA A 144 11.75 -0.50 12.83
CA ALA A 144 11.65 0.13 14.14
C ALA A 144 12.29 1.53 14.17
N GLN A 145 13.37 1.76 13.43
CA GLN A 145 13.99 3.06 13.30
C GLN A 145 13.04 4.08 12.65
N ILE A 146 12.29 3.68 11.61
CA ILE A 146 11.29 4.55 10.97
C ILE A 146 10.21 4.96 11.97
N PHE A 147 9.67 4.02 12.75
CA PHE A 147 8.70 4.32 13.80
C PHE A 147 9.28 5.26 14.86
N LYS A 148 10.52 5.00 15.31
CA LYS A 148 11.21 5.82 16.31
C LYS A 148 11.40 7.27 15.86
N GLU A 149 11.67 7.50 14.59
CA GLU A 149 11.84 8.84 14.01
C GLU A 149 10.52 9.60 13.83
N ASN A 150 9.40 8.89 13.75
CA ASN A 150 8.09 9.48 13.41
C ASN A 150 7.07 9.44 14.56
N LEU A 151 7.36 8.80 15.68
CA LEU A 151 6.57 8.84 16.90
C LEU A 151 7.07 9.93 17.86
N PRO A 152 6.20 10.50 18.73
CA PRO A 152 6.59 11.49 19.69
C PRO A 152 7.63 10.95 20.71
N ALA A 153 8.85 11.44 20.66
CA ALA A 153 9.98 10.90 21.44
C ALA A 153 9.73 10.89 22.96
N LYS A 154 8.99 11.87 23.50
CA LYS A 154 8.66 11.95 24.93
C LYS A 154 7.68 10.87 25.40
N GLN A 155 6.92 10.30 24.47
CA GLN A 155 5.91 9.26 24.73
C GLN A 155 6.40 7.86 24.35
N LEU A 156 7.57 7.74 23.70
CA LEU A 156 8.07 6.49 23.16
C LEU A 156 8.97 5.75 24.14
N LYS A 157 8.68 4.48 24.38
CA LYS A 157 9.57 3.46 24.93
C LYS A 157 9.83 2.41 23.89
N HIS A 158 11.08 2.02 23.67
CA HIS A 158 11.42 1.01 22.67
C HIS A 158 12.27 -0.10 23.26
N PHE A 159 12.01 -1.32 22.81
CA PHE A 159 12.71 -2.52 23.19
C PHE A 159 13.08 -3.28 21.90
N ILE A 160 14.33 -3.20 21.51
CA ILE A 160 14.88 -3.92 20.37
C ILE A 160 15.76 -5.03 20.90
N THR A 161 15.27 -6.25 20.89
CA THR A 161 15.93 -7.37 21.55
C THR A 161 15.55 -8.69 20.89
N SER A 162 16.48 -9.64 20.92
CA SER A 162 16.22 -11.02 20.50
C SER A 162 15.37 -11.79 21.52
N ASN A 163 15.40 -11.37 22.77
CA ASN A 163 14.61 -11.97 23.85
C ASN A 163 13.60 -10.95 24.36
N PHE A 164 12.33 -11.28 24.30
CA PHE A 164 11.27 -10.47 24.85
C PHE A 164 11.12 -10.71 26.34
N TYR A 165 11.13 -9.63 27.12
CA TYR A 165 10.91 -9.65 28.57
C TYR A 165 9.57 -8.95 28.87
N PRO A 166 8.50 -9.72 29.14
CA PRO A 166 7.15 -9.17 29.27
C PRO A 166 6.99 -8.20 30.43
N ASP A 167 7.68 -8.39 31.56
CA ASP A 167 7.48 -7.64 32.81
C ASP A 167 7.57 -6.12 32.61
N SER A 168 8.57 -5.64 31.85
CA SER A 168 8.75 -4.22 31.61
C SER A 168 7.64 -3.62 30.77
N VAL A 169 7.17 -4.35 29.77
CA VAL A 169 6.06 -3.95 28.87
C VAL A 169 4.74 -4.00 29.63
N CYS A 170 4.49 -5.08 30.36
CA CYS A 170 3.30 -5.26 31.18
C CYS A 170 3.17 -4.18 32.26
N LYS A 171 4.28 -3.79 32.89
CA LYS A 171 4.28 -2.69 33.89
C LYS A 171 3.77 -1.38 33.28
N ILE A 172 4.20 -1.04 32.04
CA ILE A 172 3.77 0.18 31.37
C ILE A 172 2.28 0.06 30.99
N LEU A 173 1.87 -1.07 30.40
CA LEU A 173 0.49 -1.30 29.97
C LEU A 173 -0.52 -1.28 31.14
N LYS A 174 -0.10 -1.68 32.34
CA LYS A 174 -0.93 -1.61 33.56
C LYS A 174 -1.04 -0.18 34.11
N SER A 175 0.05 0.55 34.12
CA SER A 175 0.14 1.85 34.79
C SER A 175 -0.26 3.04 33.92
N GLU A 176 -0.12 2.93 32.60
CA GLU A 176 -0.31 4.04 31.68
C GLU A 176 -1.32 3.68 30.57
N ASN A 177 -1.88 4.70 29.91
CA ASN A 177 -2.58 4.49 28.65
C ASN A 177 -1.52 4.30 27.56
N ALA A 178 -1.42 3.09 27.03
CA ALA A 178 -0.34 2.73 26.11
C ALA A 178 -0.82 1.97 24.88
N VAL A 179 -0.11 2.20 23.78
CA VAL A 179 -0.29 1.55 22.49
C VAL A 179 0.96 0.74 22.17
N LEU A 180 0.79 -0.53 21.89
CA LEU A 180 1.86 -1.44 21.51
C LEU A 180 2.05 -1.38 19.99
N ILE A 181 3.30 -1.29 19.54
CA ILE A 181 3.67 -1.35 18.11
C ILE A 181 4.73 -2.44 17.98
N ILE A 182 4.46 -3.47 17.17
CA ILE A 182 5.38 -4.58 16.95
C ILE A 182 5.90 -4.51 15.52
N ALA A 183 7.13 -4.02 15.36
CA ALA A 183 7.78 -3.80 14.07
C ALA A 183 8.45 -5.10 13.57
N SER A 184 7.67 -6.15 13.37
CA SER A 184 8.15 -7.44 12.89
C SER A 184 7.13 -8.14 11.99
N SER A 185 7.64 -8.77 10.92
CA SER A 185 6.88 -9.65 10.04
C SER A 185 7.02 -11.14 10.40
N ALA A 186 7.72 -11.47 11.50
CA ALA A 186 7.88 -12.85 11.94
C ALA A 186 6.69 -13.28 12.80
N GLU A 187 5.79 -14.03 12.23
CA GLU A 187 4.54 -14.45 12.86
C GLU A 187 4.75 -15.12 14.23
N ALA A 188 5.69 -16.06 14.34
CA ALA A 188 5.99 -16.74 15.61
C ALA A 188 6.44 -15.77 16.72
N TYR A 189 7.26 -14.77 16.39
CA TYR A 189 7.69 -13.74 17.33
C TYR A 189 6.53 -12.85 17.76
N VAL A 190 5.72 -12.43 16.82
CA VAL A 190 4.54 -11.59 17.09
C VAL A 190 3.56 -12.33 18.00
N ASN A 191 3.23 -13.59 17.69
CA ASN A 191 2.32 -14.40 18.48
C ASN A 191 2.85 -14.63 19.91
N THR A 192 4.16 -14.85 20.07
CA THR A 192 4.76 -14.98 21.41
C THR A 192 4.53 -13.70 22.23
N ILE A 193 4.76 -12.53 21.63
CA ILE A 193 4.54 -11.24 22.30
C ILE A 193 3.06 -11.04 22.65
N LEU A 194 2.18 -11.24 21.67
CA LEU A 194 0.75 -11.00 21.86
C LEU A 194 0.18 -11.90 22.98
N ASN A 195 0.57 -13.18 23.04
CA ASN A 195 0.14 -14.09 24.10
C ASN A 195 0.65 -13.64 25.48
N GLN A 196 1.96 -13.34 25.60
CA GLN A 196 2.54 -12.91 26.86
C GLN A 196 1.97 -11.58 27.36
N VAL A 197 1.71 -10.64 26.45
CA VAL A 197 1.06 -9.37 26.78
C VAL A 197 -0.38 -9.61 27.20
N ASN A 198 -1.12 -10.46 26.50
CA ASN A 198 -2.49 -10.79 26.85
C ASN A 198 -2.65 -11.37 28.27
N GLU A 199 -1.69 -12.16 28.74
CA GLU A 199 -1.69 -12.72 30.07
C GLU A 199 -1.53 -11.66 31.21
N CYS A 200 -0.95 -10.52 30.87
CA CYS A 200 -0.61 -9.53 31.89
C CYS A 200 -1.46 -8.26 31.87
N ILE A 201 -2.22 -7.98 30.81
CA ILE A 201 -3.04 -6.78 30.74
C ILE A 201 -4.36 -6.93 31.51
N GLU A 202 -4.78 -5.83 32.16
CA GLU A 202 -6.00 -5.78 32.99
C GLU A 202 -7.11 -4.97 32.29
N LYS A 203 -6.77 -4.24 31.25
CA LYS A 203 -7.69 -3.41 30.44
C LYS A 203 -7.35 -3.55 28.96
N PRO A 204 -8.32 -3.40 28.07
CA PRO A 204 -8.07 -3.49 26.63
C PRO A 204 -6.98 -2.52 26.16
N ALA A 205 -6.04 -3.01 25.36
CA ALA A 205 -4.96 -2.24 24.76
C ALA A 205 -4.90 -2.47 23.25
N PHE A 206 -4.39 -1.47 22.51
CA PHE A 206 -4.11 -1.63 21.08
C PHE A 206 -2.74 -2.23 20.83
N ALA A 207 -2.68 -3.18 19.89
CA ALA A 207 -1.45 -3.73 19.33
C ALA A 207 -1.44 -3.53 17.82
N PHE A 208 -0.53 -2.68 17.34
CA PHE A 208 -0.34 -2.38 15.92
C PHE A 208 0.80 -3.19 15.34
N GLY A 209 0.54 -3.78 14.17
CA GLY A 209 1.52 -4.52 13.40
C GLY A 209 1.75 -4.00 11.99
N LEU A 210 2.53 -4.74 11.23
CA LEU A 210 2.88 -4.48 9.84
C LEU A 210 1.80 -5.00 8.89
N PRO A 211 1.80 -4.58 7.60
CA PRO A 211 0.84 -5.08 6.61
C PRO A 211 0.82 -6.60 6.46
N THR A 212 1.94 -7.27 6.72
CA THR A 212 2.04 -8.74 6.67
C THR A 212 1.15 -9.47 7.67
N TRP A 213 0.66 -8.78 8.73
CA TRP A 213 -0.23 -9.40 9.71
C TRP A 213 -1.59 -9.79 9.14
N GLU A 214 -2.00 -9.18 8.02
CA GLU A 214 -3.19 -9.60 7.27
C GLU A 214 -3.15 -11.09 6.88
N ASN A 215 -1.95 -11.65 6.68
CA ASN A 215 -1.74 -13.02 6.23
C ASN A 215 -1.32 -13.97 7.36
N PHE A 216 -1.37 -13.54 8.62
CA PHE A 216 -1.02 -14.39 9.73
C PHE A 216 -2.14 -15.41 10.00
N GLU A 217 -1.79 -16.69 10.08
CA GLU A 217 -2.74 -17.79 10.25
C GLU A 217 -2.83 -18.27 11.70
N SER A 218 -1.85 -17.93 12.54
CA SER A 218 -1.71 -18.49 13.89
C SER A 218 -2.01 -17.50 15.03
N ILE A 219 -2.64 -16.35 14.73
CA ILE A 219 -3.10 -15.45 15.80
C ILE A 219 -4.24 -16.13 16.58
N ASP A 220 -4.04 -16.32 17.89
CA ASP A 220 -5.10 -16.81 18.76
C ASP A 220 -6.20 -15.75 18.93
N PHE A 221 -7.37 -16.01 18.38
CA PHE A 221 -8.51 -15.10 18.48
C PHE A 221 -9.02 -14.88 19.92
N ASN A 222 -8.65 -15.74 20.87
CA ASN A 222 -9.00 -15.50 22.28
C ASN A 222 -8.34 -14.23 22.83
N ILE A 223 -7.21 -13.81 22.28
CA ILE A 223 -6.54 -12.58 22.70
C ILE A 223 -7.32 -11.31 22.28
N LEU A 224 -8.19 -11.39 21.28
CA LEU A 224 -9.00 -10.26 20.82
C LEU A 224 -9.98 -9.72 21.88
N LYS A 225 -10.22 -10.49 22.95
CA LYS A 225 -11.02 -10.03 24.09
C LYS A 225 -10.33 -8.91 24.87
N ASN A 226 -9.00 -8.95 24.93
CA ASN A 226 -8.17 -8.04 25.72
C ASN A 226 -7.27 -7.15 24.86
N LEU A 227 -6.84 -7.65 23.69
CA LEU A 227 -6.01 -6.90 22.74
C LEU A 227 -6.81 -6.54 21.49
N ARG A 228 -6.87 -5.26 21.18
CA ARG A 228 -7.38 -4.77 19.92
C ARG A 228 -6.22 -4.81 18.91
N ILE A 229 -6.23 -5.82 18.05
CA ILE A 229 -5.17 -6.04 17.06
C ILE A 229 -5.49 -5.23 15.82
N ALA A 230 -4.53 -4.43 15.39
CA ALA A 230 -4.63 -3.62 14.19
C ALA A 230 -3.32 -3.66 13.38
N PHE A 231 -3.42 -3.38 12.11
CA PHE A 231 -2.29 -3.20 11.21
C PHE A 231 -2.59 -2.08 10.21
N PHE A 232 -1.62 -1.69 9.42
CA PHE A 232 -1.82 -0.69 8.36
C PHE A 232 -1.64 -1.32 6.99
N THR A 233 -2.38 -0.81 5.99
CA THR A 233 -2.25 -1.24 4.60
C THR A 233 -2.61 -0.12 3.63
N SER A 234 -1.98 -0.13 2.46
CA SER A 234 -2.29 0.78 1.35
C SER A 234 -3.30 0.19 0.35
N THR A 235 -3.73 -1.05 0.57
CA THR A 235 -4.50 -1.83 -0.41
C THR A 235 -5.83 -2.35 0.12
N TYR A 236 -6.33 -1.77 1.21
CA TYR A 236 -7.63 -2.16 1.76
C TYR A 236 -8.77 -1.78 0.82
N LEU A 237 -9.63 -2.76 0.52
CA LEU A 237 -10.89 -2.59 -0.19
C LEU A 237 -12.06 -2.86 0.77
N ASP A 238 -12.91 -1.86 0.95
CA ASP A 238 -14.18 -2.06 1.62
C ASP A 238 -15.21 -2.66 0.65
N TYR A 239 -15.41 -3.96 0.72
CA TYR A 239 -16.39 -4.68 -0.13
C TYR A 239 -17.84 -4.32 0.18
N HIS A 240 -18.13 -3.62 1.27
CA HIS A 240 -19.46 -3.13 1.61
C HIS A 240 -19.73 -1.73 1.03
N ALA A 241 -18.69 -0.99 0.68
CA ALA A 241 -18.82 0.33 0.08
C ALA A 241 -19.56 0.30 -1.27
N ALA A 242 -20.38 1.31 -1.52
CA ALA A 242 -21.12 1.45 -2.75
C ALA A 242 -20.21 1.54 -4.00
N SER A 243 -19.06 2.23 -3.88
CA SER A 243 -18.07 2.36 -4.94
C SER A 243 -17.49 1.00 -5.34
N THR A 244 -17.08 0.20 -4.36
CA THR A 244 -16.51 -1.13 -4.59
C THR A 244 -17.52 -2.07 -5.23
N LYS A 245 -18.78 -2.07 -4.73
CA LYS A 245 -19.87 -2.85 -5.34
C LYS A 245 -20.16 -2.42 -6.78
N SER A 246 -20.18 -1.13 -7.04
CA SER A 246 -20.42 -0.57 -8.39
C SER A 246 -19.32 -1.00 -9.35
N PHE A 247 -18.05 -0.83 -8.96
CA PHE A 247 -16.91 -1.26 -9.77
C PHE A 247 -16.97 -2.77 -10.03
N ARG A 248 -17.13 -3.58 -8.97
CA ARG A 248 -17.20 -5.05 -9.07
C ARG A 248 -18.28 -5.50 -10.07
N ASN A 249 -19.49 -4.93 -9.98
CA ASN A 249 -20.59 -5.26 -10.88
C ASN A 249 -20.26 -4.86 -12.33
N SER A 250 -19.67 -3.69 -12.54
CA SER A 250 -19.25 -3.25 -13.87
C SER A 250 -18.18 -4.16 -14.46
N PHE A 251 -17.20 -4.54 -13.66
CA PHE A 251 -16.13 -5.45 -14.07
C PHE A 251 -16.65 -6.83 -14.44
N ILE A 252 -17.49 -7.44 -13.60
CA ILE A 252 -18.10 -8.74 -13.86
C ILE A 252 -18.97 -8.70 -15.12
N ASN A 253 -19.73 -7.64 -15.31
CA ASN A 253 -20.57 -7.48 -16.50
C ASN A 253 -19.73 -7.42 -17.78
N HIS A 254 -18.53 -6.82 -17.74
CA HIS A 254 -17.64 -6.71 -18.89
C HIS A 254 -16.83 -8.00 -19.14
N TYR A 255 -16.16 -8.48 -18.10
CA TYR A 255 -15.13 -9.51 -18.21
C TYR A 255 -15.58 -10.91 -17.76
N LYS A 256 -16.79 -11.03 -17.18
CA LYS A 256 -17.38 -12.31 -16.73
C LYS A 256 -16.55 -13.06 -15.67
N THR A 257 -15.75 -12.33 -14.92
CA THR A 257 -14.91 -12.85 -13.83
C THR A 257 -14.91 -11.89 -12.64
N GLU A 258 -14.56 -12.38 -11.45
CA GLU A 258 -14.35 -11.54 -10.26
C GLU A 258 -13.11 -10.68 -10.41
N PRO A 259 -13.18 -9.38 -10.04
CA PRO A 259 -12.00 -8.53 -10.03
C PRO A 259 -11.07 -8.88 -8.85
N LEU A 260 -9.80 -9.11 -9.15
CA LEU A 260 -8.73 -9.10 -8.16
C LEU A 260 -8.39 -7.66 -7.77
N LEU A 261 -7.63 -7.48 -6.68
CA LEU A 261 -7.11 -6.18 -6.26
C LEU A 261 -6.44 -5.40 -7.42
N ALA A 262 -5.74 -6.12 -8.30
CA ALA A 262 -5.07 -5.53 -9.44
C ALA A 262 -6.03 -4.81 -10.41
N ALA A 263 -7.25 -5.30 -10.59
CA ALA A 263 -8.27 -4.63 -11.40
C ALA A 263 -8.65 -3.26 -10.82
N PHE A 264 -8.85 -3.19 -9.51
CA PHE A 264 -9.10 -1.92 -8.80
C PHE A 264 -7.90 -0.98 -8.92
N GLN A 265 -6.68 -1.49 -8.76
CA GLN A 265 -5.47 -0.68 -8.90
C GLN A 265 -5.30 -0.10 -10.31
N GLY A 266 -5.60 -0.89 -11.35
CA GLY A 266 -5.56 -0.43 -12.73
C GLY A 266 -6.57 0.67 -13.01
N TYR A 267 -7.79 0.50 -12.52
CA TYR A 267 -8.86 1.51 -12.61
C TYR A 267 -8.47 2.81 -11.91
N GLU A 268 -8.05 2.72 -10.65
CA GLU A 268 -7.68 3.88 -9.84
C GLU A 268 -6.44 4.60 -10.37
N ALA A 269 -5.46 3.87 -10.91
CA ALA A 269 -4.25 4.49 -11.47
C ALA A 269 -4.59 5.43 -12.63
N VAL A 270 -5.53 5.06 -13.50
CA VAL A 270 -5.98 5.91 -14.62
C VAL A 270 -6.86 7.05 -14.09
N MET A 271 -7.82 6.76 -13.22
CA MET A 271 -8.75 7.77 -12.69
C MET A 271 -8.02 8.86 -11.90
N GLU A 272 -7.12 8.48 -10.99
CA GLU A 272 -6.35 9.43 -10.18
C GLU A 272 -5.33 10.22 -11.02
N TYR A 273 -4.74 9.61 -12.05
CA TYR A 273 -3.89 10.33 -12.98
C TYR A 273 -4.66 11.45 -13.69
N VAL A 274 -5.80 11.12 -14.28
CA VAL A 274 -6.63 12.09 -15.02
C VAL A 274 -7.14 13.19 -14.08
N LYS A 275 -7.59 12.84 -12.88
CA LYS A 275 -8.04 13.78 -11.86
C LYS A 275 -6.93 14.72 -11.38
N SER A 276 -5.71 14.22 -11.24
CA SER A 276 -4.54 15.00 -10.77
C SER A 276 -3.92 15.89 -11.87
N ASN A 277 -4.31 15.68 -13.12
CA ASN A 277 -3.74 16.42 -14.23
C ASN A 277 -4.65 17.60 -14.63
N ALA A 278 -4.27 18.82 -14.21
CA ALA A 278 -5.04 20.04 -14.45
C ALA A 278 -5.31 20.33 -15.94
N ALA A 279 -4.55 19.74 -16.87
CA ALA A 279 -4.77 19.87 -18.31
C ALA A 279 -6.12 19.30 -18.77
N HIS A 280 -6.70 18.36 -18.02
CA HIS A 280 -8.00 17.75 -18.32
C HIS A 280 -9.20 18.48 -17.72
N GLY A 281 -8.99 19.67 -17.11
CA GLY A 281 -10.04 20.48 -16.51
C GLY A 281 -10.48 20.02 -15.13
N THR A 282 -11.47 20.72 -14.53
CA THR A 282 -12.07 20.31 -13.26
C THR A 282 -12.91 19.04 -13.47
N PHE A 283 -12.41 17.93 -12.97
CA PHE A 283 -13.10 16.65 -12.98
C PHE A 283 -14.27 16.68 -11.98
N LYS A 284 -15.42 17.14 -12.46
CA LYS A 284 -16.69 17.08 -11.70
C LYS A 284 -17.35 15.74 -11.95
N SER A 285 -16.91 14.70 -11.27
CA SER A 285 -17.59 13.41 -11.31
C SER A 285 -18.04 13.01 -9.91
N ASN A 286 -19.13 12.27 -9.86
CA ASN A 286 -19.54 11.53 -8.65
C ASN A 286 -18.68 10.28 -8.44
N TYR A 287 -17.47 10.25 -9.03
CA TYR A 287 -16.52 9.19 -8.86
C TYR A 287 -16.11 9.07 -7.39
N LEU A 288 -16.39 7.91 -6.82
CA LEU A 288 -16.00 7.55 -5.48
C LEU A 288 -14.84 6.56 -5.58
N PRO A 289 -13.64 6.92 -5.09
CA PRO A 289 -12.49 6.01 -5.14
C PRO A 289 -12.76 4.75 -4.33
N THR A 290 -12.23 3.63 -4.80
CA THR A 290 -12.26 2.34 -4.10
C THR A 290 -11.02 2.14 -3.23
N LEU A 291 -9.90 2.73 -3.64
CA LEU A 291 -8.64 2.73 -2.91
C LEU A 291 -8.31 4.13 -2.40
N LYS A 292 -7.67 4.19 -1.24
CA LYS A 292 -7.16 5.45 -0.67
C LYS A 292 -5.83 5.80 -1.33
N ILE A 293 -5.85 6.63 -2.37
CA ILE A 293 -4.65 7.12 -3.05
C ILE A 293 -4.43 8.59 -2.72
N LYS A 294 -3.23 8.92 -2.24
CA LYS A 294 -2.80 10.28 -1.92
C LYS A 294 -1.33 10.45 -2.29
N PHE A 295 -1.06 11.04 -3.43
CA PHE A 295 0.31 11.30 -3.86
C PHE A 295 0.92 12.50 -3.13
N VAL A 296 2.07 12.29 -2.50
CA VAL A 296 2.86 13.34 -1.83
C VAL A 296 4.29 13.29 -2.36
N LYS A 297 4.82 14.47 -2.75
CA LYS A 297 6.18 14.58 -3.28
C LYS A 297 7.21 14.34 -2.16
N ASP A 298 8.08 13.37 -2.35
CA ASP A 298 9.24 13.17 -1.49
C ASP A 298 10.32 14.21 -1.81
N ALA A 299 10.76 14.96 -0.81
CA ALA A 299 11.75 15.99 -0.97
C ALA A 299 13.16 15.46 -1.31
N ALA A 300 13.46 14.21 -0.97
CA ALA A 300 14.79 13.62 -1.16
C ALA A 300 15.03 13.14 -2.60
N ASN A 301 14.01 12.60 -3.25
CA ASN A 301 14.12 11.97 -4.58
C ASN A 301 13.22 12.59 -5.66
N GLY A 302 12.29 13.48 -5.27
CA GLY A 302 11.37 14.16 -6.19
C GLY A 302 10.18 13.32 -6.66
N ILE A 303 10.08 12.05 -6.24
CA ILE A 303 9.02 11.13 -6.60
C ILE A 303 7.75 11.46 -5.80
N LYS A 304 6.59 11.37 -6.44
CA LYS A 304 5.30 11.48 -5.77
C LYS A 304 4.85 10.08 -5.35
N GLU A 305 5.02 9.78 -4.08
CA GLU A 305 4.68 8.47 -3.52
C GLU A 305 3.27 8.49 -2.91
N ASN A 306 2.52 7.41 -3.10
CA ASN A 306 1.22 7.25 -2.46
C ASN A 306 1.40 7.16 -0.94
N GLN A 307 0.75 8.05 -0.20
CA GLN A 307 0.68 8.07 1.27
C GLN A 307 -0.72 7.72 1.79
N GLY A 308 -1.59 7.22 0.91
CA GLY A 308 -2.91 6.75 1.33
C GLY A 308 -2.79 5.39 1.99
N ILE A 309 -2.86 5.35 3.31
CA ILE A 309 -2.95 4.12 4.09
C ILE A 309 -4.24 4.07 4.89
N ASN A 310 -4.65 2.88 5.26
CA ASN A 310 -5.73 2.62 6.20
C ASN A 310 -5.14 1.92 7.43
N LEU A 311 -5.62 2.31 8.62
CA LEU A 311 -5.45 1.52 9.83
C LEU A 311 -6.62 0.54 9.88
N ILE A 312 -6.35 -0.74 9.95
CA ILE A 312 -7.33 -1.82 9.92
C ILE A 312 -7.28 -2.55 11.25
N GLU A 313 -8.42 -2.70 11.88
CA GLU A 313 -8.60 -3.48 13.11
C GLU A 313 -9.20 -4.84 12.78
N ILE A 314 -8.73 -5.89 13.44
CA ILE A 314 -9.38 -7.21 13.45
C ILE A 314 -10.48 -7.16 14.51
N LYS A 315 -11.74 -7.12 14.06
CA LYS A 315 -12.91 -7.08 14.94
C LYS A 315 -13.93 -8.13 14.50
N ASP A 316 -14.41 -8.93 15.43
CA ASP A 316 -15.40 -9.97 15.16
C ASP A 316 -15.04 -10.84 13.95
N TYR A 317 -13.76 -11.24 13.86
CA TYR A 317 -13.17 -12.04 12.77
C TYR A 317 -13.23 -11.35 11.39
N THR A 318 -13.45 -10.07 11.36
CA THR A 318 -13.46 -9.26 10.12
C THR A 318 -12.43 -8.14 10.18
N LEU A 319 -12.00 -7.70 9.00
CA LEU A 319 -11.11 -6.55 8.86
C LEU A 319 -11.97 -5.29 8.71
N VAL A 320 -11.84 -4.37 9.64
CA VAL A 320 -12.60 -3.11 9.62
C VAL A 320 -11.66 -1.90 9.69
N PRO A 321 -11.91 -0.85 8.89
CA PRO A 321 -11.16 0.38 9.02
C PRO A 321 -11.36 0.98 10.40
N MET A 322 -10.30 1.48 11.00
CA MET A 322 -10.39 2.26 12.23
C MET A 322 -10.90 3.67 11.88
N GLU A 323 -12.05 4.03 12.43
CA GLU A 323 -12.65 5.36 12.33
C GLU A 323 -11.89 6.42 13.11
#